data_95c8efe90b1fec2849afa783eb9b327f
#
_entry.id   95c8efe90b1fec2849afa783eb9b327f
#
_cell.length_a   1.000
_cell.length_b   1.000
_cell.length_c   1.000
_cell.angle_alpha   90.00
_cell.angle_beta   90.00
_cell.angle_gamma   90.00
#
_symmetry.space_group_name_H-M   'P 1'
#
loop_
_entity.id
_entity.type
_entity.pdbx_description
1 polymer ?
#
loop_
_entity_poly.entity_id
_entity_poly.type
_entity_poly.pdbx_seq_one_letter_code
_entity_poly.pdbx_strand_id
1 'polypeptide(L)'
;RRILRIIPKAFTVDEQKGIKYPVGMTGVRLEVEAHLVTGLTPAISNIEKCVHQAGVDVDDIIPNGLASAESVLSKRQKELGVVVIDIGCGGTSVVVFEEGTTLHTAMIPVGGESVTNDIAIGLRTSIDTAEKIKIEYGSCTPDDVNERETIDLSLISKIDTQTVSKRHMAEIIQARYHEIFVLVKDELAK
;
A
#
# COMPACT_ATOMS: atom_id res chain seq x y z
N ARG A 1 -4.72 -2.97 20.50
CA ARG A 1 -5.14 -2.56 19.15
C ARG A 1 -6.46 -1.79 19.23
N ARG A 2 -6.66 -0.83 18.32
CA ARG A 2 -7.90 -0.07 18.16
C ARG A 2 -8.57 -0.50 16.84
N ILE A 3 -9.89 -0.69 16.88
CA ILE A 3 -10.67 -0.94 15.66
C ILE A 3 -10.78 0.39 14.91
N LEU A 4 -10.42 0.37 13.64
CA LEU A 4 -10.52 1.52 12.72
C LEU A 4 -11.79 1.43 11.87
N ARG A 5 -12.11 0.21 11.38
CA ARG A 5 -13.29 -0.06 10.57
C ARG A 5 -13.90 -1.41 10.89
N ILE A 6 -15.21 -1.47 10.80
CA ILE A 6 -16.02 -2.69 10.79
C ILE A 6 -16.74 -2.73 9.46
N ILE A 7 -16.41 -3.69 8.62
CA ILE A 7 -16.96 -3.82 7.27
C ILE A 7 -17.83 -5.08 7.24
N PRO A 8 -19.16 -4.94 7.21
CA PRO A 8 -20.06 -6.09 7.12
C PRO A 8 -19.82 -6.84 5.80
N LYS A 9 -19.71 -8.17 5.87
CA LYS A 9 -19.60 -9.07 4.71
C LYS A 9 -20.95 -9.68 4.38
N ALA A 10 -21.60 -10.26 5.38
CA ALA A 10 -22.90 -10.92 5.24
C ALA A 10 -23.67 -10.84 6.55
N PHE A 11 -24.99 -10.88 6.42
CA PHE A 11 -25.91 -10.95 7.55
C PHE A 11 -26.63 -12.30 7.53
N THR A 12 -27.01 -12.77 8.73
CA THR A 12 -27.91 -13.90 8.92
C THR A 12 -29.09 -13.43 9.75
N VAL A 13 -30.29 -13.57 9.22
CA VAL A 13 -31.53 -13.28 9.94
C VAL A 13 -32.21 -14.62 10.26
N ASP A 14 -32.30 -14.95 11.54
CA ASP A 14 -32.71 -16.26 12.04
C ASP A 14 -31.86 -17.38 11.40
N GLU A 15 -32.40 -18.17 10.49
CA GLU A 15 -31.67 -19.27 9.79
C GLU A 15 -31.26 -18.91 8.36
N GLN A 16 -31.66 -17.73 7.84
CA GLN A 16 -31.36 -17.28 6.49
C GLN A 16 -29.99 -16.62 6.45
N LYS A 17 -29.01 -17.30 5.81
CA LYS A 17 -27.62 -16.84 5.67
C LYS A 17 -27.39 -16.07 4.36
N GLY A 18 -26.30 -15.29 4.31
CA GLY A 18 -25.83 -14.65 3.10
C GLY A 18 -26.64 -13.42 2.67
N ILE A 19 -27.34 -12.79 3.59
CA ILE A 19 -28.13 -11.60 3.32
C ILE A 19 -27.20 -10.39 3.25
N LYS A 20 -27.25 -9.64 2.14
CA LYS A 20 -26.46 -8.41 1.97
C LYS A 20 -27.11 -7.19 2.62
N TYR A 21 -28.43 -7.11 2.60
CA TYR A 21 -29.20 -5.97 3.11
C TYR A 21 -30.35 -6.46 4.01
N PRO A 22 -30.15 -6.49 5.32
CA PRO A 22 -31.19 -7.00 6.26
C PRO A 22 -32.25 -5.96 6.61
N VAL A 23 -32.09 -4.70 6.18
CA VAL A 23 -33.03 -3.61 6.49
C VAL A 23 -34.41 -3.91 5.92
N GLY A 24 -35.45 -3.87 6.79
CA GLY A 24 -36.83 -4.20 6.43
C GLY A 24 -37.19 -5.68 6.58
N MET A 25 -36.26 -6.55 6.93
CA MET A 25 -36.57 -7.94 7.26
C MET A 25 -37.07 -8.05 8.71
N THR A 26 -38.00 -8.99 8.94
CA THR A 26 -38.47 -9.31 10.28
C THR A 26 -37.77 -10.59 10.75
N GLY A 27 -37.24 -10.57 11.97
CA GLY A 27 -36.55 -11.72 12.58
C GLY A 27 -36.32 -11.49 14.07
N VAL A 28 -35.98 -12.55 14.78
CA VAL A 28 -35.68 -12.54 16.22
C VAL A 28 -34.17 -12.47 16.47
N ARG A 29 -33.37 -13.02 15.56
CA ARG A 29 -31.90 -13.09 15.68
C ARG A 29 -31.24 -12.50 14.44
N LEU A 30 -30.38 -11.53 14.65
CA LEU A 30 -29.52 -10.93 13.60
C LEU A 30 -28.06 -11.24 13.93
N GLU A 31 -27.38 -11.91 13.02
CA GLU A 31 -25.94 -12.12 13.07
C GLU A 31 -25.26 -11.36 11.92
N VAL A 32 -24.04 -10.89 12.16
CA VAL A 32 -23.23 -10.25 11.13
C VAL A 32 -21.85 -10.89 11.07
N GLU A 33 -21.45 -11.27 9.89
CA GLU A 33 -20.06 -11.57 9.57
C GLU A 33 -19.40 -10.29 9.10
N ALA A 34 -18.32 -9.85 9.78
CA ALA A 34 -17.69 -8.59 9.49
C ALA A 34 -16.15 -8.70 9.42
N HIS A 35 -15.55 -7.98 8.51
CA HIS A 35 -14.12 -7.77 8.45
C HIS A 35 -13.74 -6.61 9.37
N LEU A 36 -12.81 -6.86 10.32
CA LEU A 36 -12.35 -5.88 11.29
C LEU A 36 -10.97 -5.36 10.90
N VAL A 37 -10.88 -4.09 10.55
CA VAL A 37 -9.60 -3.43 10.31
C VAL A 37 -9.12 -2.80 11.61
N THR A 38 -7.93 -3.19 12.07
CA THR A 38 -7.36 -2.73 13.35
C THR A 38 -5.98 -2.12 13.16
N GLY A 39 -5.66 -1.11 13.96
CA GLY A 39 -4.34 -0.52 14.02
C GLY A 39 -3.72 -0.55 15.42
N LEU A 40 -2.42 -0.26 15.51
CA LEU A 40 -1.71 -0.13 16.77
C LEU A 40 -2.14 1.16 17.47
N THR A 41 -2.73 1.04 18.67
CA THR A 41 -3.25 2.18 19.43
C THR A 41 -2.21 3.31 19.61
N PRO A 42 -0.95 3.03 20.00
CA PRO A 42 0.04 4.11 20.15
C PRO A 42 0.33 4.87 18.86
N ALA A 43 0.42 4.16 17.72
CA ALA A 43 0.67 4.79 16.42
C ALA A 43 -0.48 5.70 16.01
N ILE A 44 -1.72 5.21 16.15
CA ILE A 44 -2.93 5.99 15.86
C ILE A 44 -2.99 7.23 16.76
N SER A 45 -2.80 7.06 18.07
CA SER A 45 -2.86 8.20 19.01
C SER A 45 -1.77 9.23 18.77
N ASN A 46 -0.59 8.82 18.25
CA ASN A 46 0.46 9.76 17.88
C ASN A 46 0.06 10.58 16.65
N ILE A 47 -0.55 9.96 15.64
CA ILE A 47 -1.06 10.67 14.46
C ILE A 47 -2.13 11.68 14.88
N GLU A 48 -3.12 11.26 15.69
CA GLU A 48 -4.17 12.15 16.22
C GLU A 48 -3.57 13.35 16.96
N LYS A 49 -2.58 13.11 17.84
CA LYS A 49 -1.89 14.19 18.55
C LYS A 49 -1.19 15.16 17.61
N CYS A 50 -0.51 14.69 16.57
CA CYS A 50 0.15 15.56 15.60
C CYS A 50 -0.86 16.47 14.89
N VAL A 51 -2.01 15.92 14.48
CA VAL A 51 -3.07 16.69 13.82
C VAL A 51 -3.66 17.74 14.77
N HIS A 52 -3.98 17.36 16.02
CA HIS A 52 -4.48 18.30 17.03
C HIS A 52 -3.46 19.39 17.36
N GLN A 53 -2.16 19.07 17.43
CA GLN A 53 -1.10 20.08 17.63
C GLN A 53 -0.99 21.07 16.46
N ALA A 54 -1.40 20.67 15.26
CA ALA A 54 -1.51 21.55 14.11
C ALA A 54 -2.79 22.42 14.12
N GLY A 55 -3.63 22.30 15.16
CA GLY A 55 -4.87 23.07 15.33
C GLY A 55 -6.06 22.53 14.51
N VAL A 56 -6.04 21.26 14.14
CA VAL A 56 -7.10 20.60 13.37
C VAL A 56 -7.70 19.45 14.18
N ASP A 57 -9.01 19.29 14.15
CA ASP A 57 -9.70 18.17 14.76
C ASP A 57 -9.74 16.96 13.81
N VAL A 58 -9.75 15.75 14.41
CA VAL A 58 -9.84 14.48 13.67
C VAL A 58 -11.24 13.92 13.83
N ASP A 59 -12.03 13.95 12.77
CA ASP A 59 -13.37 13.35 12.77
C ASP A 59 -13.32 11.84 12.60
N ASP A 60 -12.44 11.35 11.71
CA ASP A 60 -12.34 9.91 11.41
C ASP A 60 -10.95 9.52 10.91
N ILE A 61 -10.62 8.22 11.02
CA ILE A 61 -9.37 7.63 10.53
C ILE A 61 -9.71 6.51 9.55
N ILE A 62 -9.26 6.68 8.31
CA ILE A 62 -9.49 5.72 7.24
C ILE A 62 -8.16 5.09 6.83
N PRO A 63 -8.05 3.74 6.79
CA PRO A 63 -6.88 3.07 6.25
C PRO A 63 -6.60 3.46 4.80
N ASN A 64 -5.33 3.74 4.48
CA ASN A 64 -4.90 4.27 3.19
C ASN A 64 -5.42 3.43 2.00
N GLY A 65 -5.23 2.11 2.02
CA GLY A 65 -5.68 1.25 0.93
C GLY A 65 -7.19 1.32 0.66
N LEU A 66 -8.03 1.50 1.70
CA LEU A 66 -9.48 1.70 1.53
C LEU A 66 -9.78 3.07 0.91
N ALA A 67 -9.08 4.13 1.34
CA ALA A 67 -9.24 5.47 0.78
C ALA A 67 -8.81 5.51 -0.70
N SER A 68 -7.67 4.90 -1.03
CA SER A 68 -7.19 4.76 -2.41
C SER A 68 -8.21 4.00 -3.28
N ALA A 69 -8.76 2.90 -2.77
CA ALA A 69 -9.77 2.12 -3.47
C ALA A 69 -11.04 2.92 -3.75
N GLU A 70 -11.51 3.76 -2.80
CA GLU A 70 -12.68 4.63 -3.02
C GLU A 70 -12.42 5.67 -4.11
N SER A 71 -11.20 6.18 -4.23
CA SER A 71 -10.86 7.22 -5.21
C SER A 71 -10.70 6.70 -6.63
N VAL A 72 -10.25 5.44 -6.82
CA VAL A 72 -9.89 4.90 -8.15
C VAL A 72 -10.88 3.89 -8.70
N LEU A 73 -11.70 3.25 -7.86
CA LEU A 73 -12.60 2.18 -8.29
C LEU A 73 -14.04 2.64 -8.50
N SER A 74 -14.61 2.24 -9.62
CA SER A 74 -16.06 2.30 -9.86
C SER A 74 -16.80 1.19 -9.10
N LYS A 75 -18.10 1.40 -8.83
CA LYS A 75 -18.98 0.37 -8.23
C LYS A 75 -18.94 -0.94 -9.03
N ARG A 76 -18.98 -0.84 -10.36
CA ARG A 76 -18.96 -2.01 -11.25
C ARG A 76 -17.67 -2.84 -11.11
N GLN A 77 -16.51 -2.20 -10.95
CA GLN A 77 -15.26 -2.92 -10.72
C GLN A 77 -15.27 -3.66 -9.39
N LYS A 78 -15.78 -3.03 -8.32
CA LYS A 78 -15.92 -3.68 -7.02
C LYS A 78 -16.86 -4.90 -7.07
N GLU A 79 -17.94 -4.83 -7.85
CA GLU A 79 -18.88 -5.96 -8.03
C GLU A 79 -18.27 -7.12 -8.82
N LEU A 80 -17.46 -6.84 -9.85
CA LEU A 80 -16.84 -7.87 -10.69
C LEU A 80 -15.64 -8.57 -10.04
N GLY A 81 -15.17 -8.05 -8.93
CA GLY A 81 -13.95 -8.50 -8.27
C GLY A 81 -12.72 -7.73 -8.77
N VAL A 82 -12.00 -7.12 -7.82
CA VAL A 82 -10.81 -6.30 -8.11
C VAL A 82 -9.87 -6.26 -6.92
N VAL A 83 -8.58 -6.19 -7.20
CA VAL A 83 -7.54 -5.95 -6.20
C VAL A 83 -6.97 -4.55 -6.44
N VAL A 84 -6.87 -3.76 -5.36
CA VAL A 84 -6.09 -2.52 -5.33
C VAL A 84 -4.80 -2.78 -4.61
N ILE A 85 -3.69 -2.45 -5.25
CA ILE A 85 -2.35 -2.47 -4.68
C ILE A 85 -1.86 -1.03 -4.66
N ASP A 86 -1.67 -0.49 -3.47
CA ASP A 86 -1.20 0.88 -3.24
C ASP A 86 0.21 0.81 -2.66
N ILE A 87 1.22 1.04 -3.51
CA ILE A 87 2.64 1.01 -3.15
C ILE A 87 3.03 2.41 -2.70
N GLY A 88 3.01 2.63 -1.39
CA GLY A 88 3.43 3.88 -0.77
C GLY A 88 4.94 3.94 -0.48
N CYS A 89 5.37 4.92 0.30
CA CYS A 89 6.75 5.08 0.73
C CYS A 89 7.18 3.97 1.69
N GLY A 90 6.54 3.86 2.84
CA GLY A 90 6.92 2.91 3.91
C GLY A 90 6.21 1.56 3.85
N GLY A 91 5.28 1.34 2.92
CA GLY A 91 4.53 0.09 2.83
C GLY A 91 3.61 0.01 1.64
N THR A 92 3.10 -1.20 1.40
CA THR A 92 2.18 -1.53 0.32
C THR A 92 0.86 -2.01 0.91
N SER A 93 -0.23 -1.31 0.60
CA SER A 93 -1.59 -1.73 0.98
C SER A 93 -2.19 -2.60 -0.10
N VAL A 94 -2.87 -3.68 0.32
CA VAL A 94 -3.61 -4.58 -0.57
C VAL A 94 -5.06 -4.59 -0.11
N VAL A 95 -6.00 -4.33 -1.01
CA VAL A 95 -7.43 -4.38 -0.75
C VAL A 95 -8.12 -5.18 -1.84
N VAL A 96 -8.87 -6.19 -1.44
CA VAL A 96 -9.60 -7.08 -2.35
C VAL A 96 -11.09 -6.80 -2.22
N PHE A 97 -11.74 -6.58 -3.34
CA PHE A 97 -13.20 -6.46 -3.43
C PHE A 97 -13.77 -7.63 -4.22
N GLU A 98 -14.91 -8.12 -3.78
CA GLU A 98 -15.73 -9.10 -4.48
C GLU A 98 -17.19 -8.82 -4.19
N GLU A 99 -18.04 -8.90 -5.21
CA GLU A 99 -19.49 -8.64 -5.11
C GLU A 99 -19.84 -7.31 -4.43
N GLY A 100 -19.04 -6.27 -4.65
CA GLY A 100 -19.25 -4.93 -4.09
C GLY A 100 -18.79 -4.75 -2.64
N THR A 101 -18.30 -5.81 -1.97
CA THR A 101 -17.84 -5.77 -0.58
C THR A 101 -16.34 -5.96 -0.48
N THR A 102 -15.72 -5.43 0.60
CA THR A 102 -14.31 -5.66 0.89
C THR A 102 -14.15 -7.08 1.45
N LEU A 103 -13.46 -7.93 0.69
CA LEU A 103 -13.17 -9.31 1.08
C LEU A 103 -11.97 -9.41 2.01
N HIS A 104 -10.89 -8.70 1.66
CA HIS A 104 -9.62 -8.75 2.39
C HIS A 104 -8.90 -7.40 2.37
N THR A 105 -8.17 -7.10 3.44
CA THR A 105 -7.27 -5.94 3.51
C THR A 105 -5.97 -6.34 4.20
N ALA A 106 -4.84 -5.94 3.64
CA ALA A 106 -3.53 -6.18 4.23
C ALA A 106 -2.60 -4.98 4.06
N MET A 107 -1.58 -4.91 4.92
CA MET A 107 -0.49 -3.96 4.83
C MET A 107 0.83 -4.71 4.89
N ILE A 108 1.60 -4.62 3.83
CA ILE A 108 2.94 -5.17 3.71
C ILE A 108 3.93 -4.05 4.04
N PRO A 109 4.81 -4.20 5.04
CA PRO A 109 5.72 -3.13 5.49
C PRO A 109 6.95 -2.98 4.58
N VAL A 110 6.73 -2.97 3.27
CA VAL A 110 7.74 -2.76 2.22
C VAL A 110 7.16 -1.82 1.17
N GLY A 111 7.90 -0.79 0.78
CA GLY A 111 7.45 0.22 -0.17
C GLY A 111 8.62 0.92 -0.85
N GLY A 112 8.39 2.11 -1.39
CA GLY A 112 9.35 2.88 -2.15
C GLY A 112 10.61 3.30 -1.38
N GLU A 113 10.54 3.43 -0.06
CA GLU A 113 11.70 3.70 0.80
C GLU A 113 12.66 2.51 0.82
N SER A 114 12.15 1.27 0.77
CA SER A 114 13.00 0.08 0.67
C SER A 114 13.79 0.08 -0.64
N VAL A 115 13.18 0.52 -1.74
CA VAL A 115 13.87 0.71 -3.04
C VAL A 115 14.99 1.74 -2.91
N THR A 116 14.72 2.88 -2.27
CA THR A 116 15.73 3.93 -2.04
C THR A 116 16.90 3.42 -1.22
N ASN A 117 16.62 2.68 -0.15
CA ASN A 117 17.65 2.09 0.71
C ASN A 117 18.52 1.09 -0.07
N ASP A 118 17.91 0.24 -0.91
CA ASP A 118 18.67 -0.71 -1.74
C ASP A 118 19.56 0.00 -2.75
N ILE A 119 19.08 1.08 -3.39
CA ILE A 119 19.89 1.91 -4.28
C ILE A 119 21.06 2.54 -3.51
N ALA A 120 20.80 3.10 -2.32
CA ALA A 120 21.83 3.73 -1.50
C ALA A 120 22.95 2.73 -1.15
N ILE A 121 22.58 1.51 -0.76
CA ILE A 121 23.52 0.42 -0.43
C ILE A 121 24.24 -0.07 -1.68
N GLY A 122 23.50 -0.41 -2.74
CA GLY A 122 24.05 -1.01 -3.96
C GLY A 122 24.98 -0.07 -4.72
N LEU A 123 24.68 1.22 -4.74
CA LEU A 123 25.50 2.24 -5.39
C LEU A 123 26.44 2.97 -4.43
N ARG A 124 26.43 2.64 -3.12
CA ARG A 124 27.25 3.27 -2.08
C ARG A 124 27.15 4.79 -2.06
N THR A 125 25.92 5.29 -2.07
CA THR A 125 25.61 6.72 -2.04
C THR A 125 24.73 7.08 -0.84
N SER A 126 24.49 8.37 -0.62
CA SER A 126 23.57 8.81 0.43
C SER A 126 22.11 8.49 0.09
N ILE A 127 21.25 8.34 1.11
CA ILE A 127 19.81 8.10 0.93
C ILE A 127 19.18 9.24 0.12
N ASP A 128 19.57 10.49 0.39
CA ASP A 128 19.04 11.66 -0.33
C ASP A 128 19.41 11.66 -1.82
N THR A 129 20.64 11.22 -2.14
CA THR A 129 21.09 11.06 -3.52
C THR A 129 20.37 9.89 -4.19
N ALA A 130 20.24 8.76 -3.49
CA ALA A 130 19.51 7.58 -3.97
C ALA A 130 18.04 7.89 -4.29
N GLU A 131 17.36 8.66 -3.44
CA GLU A 131 15.98 9.08 -3.68
C GLU A 131 15.86 9.94 -4.95
N LYS A 132 16.76 10.91 -5.13
CA LYS A 132 16.77 11.78 -6.32
C LYS A 132 16.99 10.97 -7.59
N ILE A 133 18.01 10.09 -7.64
CA ILE A 133 18.29 9.29 -8.84
C ILE A 133 17.20 8.24 -9.10
N LYS A 134 16.57 7.72 -8.06
CA LYS A 134 15.39 6.84 -8.20
C LYS A 134 14.26 7.55 -8.94
N ILE A 135 13.93 8.78 -8.54
CA ILE A 135 12.82 9.55 -9.12
C ILE A 135 13.17 9.99 -10.55
N GLU A 136 14.41 10.43 -10.80
CA GLU A 136 14.79 11.03 -12.08
C GLU A 136 15.16 10.00 -13.14
N TYR A 137 15.85 8.91 -12.74
CA TYR A 137 16.43 7.93 -13.66
C TYR A 137 15.93 6.49 -13.47
N GLY A 138 15.06 6.26 -12.46
CA GLY A 138 14.61 4.92 -12.08
C GLY A 138 13.83 4.21 -13.19
N SER A 139 14.11 2.92 -13.35
CA SER A 139 13.37 1.99 -14.21
C SER A 139 13.31 0.62 -13.57
N CYS A 140 12.21 -0.12 -13.80
CA CYS A 140 12.06 -1.52 -13.41
C CYS A 140 12.38 -2.51 -14.53
N THR A 141 12.79 -2.01 -15.71
CA THR A 141 13.09 -2.80 -16.91
C THR A 141 14.56 -2.60 -17.32
N PRO A 142 15.52 -3.30 -16.68
CA PRO A 142 16.94 -3.14 -16.96
C PRO A 142 17.31 -3.47 -18.42
N ASP A 143 16.54 -4.35 -19.07
CA ASP A 143 16.79 -4.73 -20.48
C ASP A 143 16.50 -3.59 -21.47
N ASP A 144 15.65 -2.63 -21.10
CA ASP A 144 15.35 -1.43 -21.90
C ASP A 144 16.40 -0.32 -21.69
N VAL A 145 17.31 -0.49 -20.71
CA VAL A 145 18.36 0.49 -20.41
C VAL A 145 19.65 0.11 -21.13
N ASN A 146 20.21 1.06 -21.88
CA ASN A 146 21.48 0.84 -22.56
C ASN A 146 22.60 0.59 -21.55
N GLU A 147 23.42 -0.45 -21.78
CA GLU A 147 24.52 -0.85 -20.89
C GLU A 147 25.59 0.25 -20.69
N ARG A 148 25.71 1.17 -21.66
CA ARG A 148 26.67 2.28 -21.60
C ARG A 148 26.11 3.52 -20.89
N GLU A 149 24.82 3.54 -20.56
CA GLU A 149 24.24 4.67 -19.85
C GLU A 149 24.70 4.72 -18.41
N THR A 150 25.21 5.88 -18.01
CA THR A 150 25.70 6.14 -16.66
C THR A 150 25.09 7.42 -16.11
N ILE A 151 25.05 7.51 -14.79
CA ILE A 151 24.58 8.67 -14.02
C ILE A 151 25.80 9.22 -13.29
N ASP A 152 26.11 10.48 -13.52
CA ASP A 152 27.16 11.20 -12.80
C ASP A 152 26.56 11.80 -11.52
N LEU A 153 26.89 11.20 -10.38
CA LEU A 153 26.35 11.62 -9.09
C LEU A 153 26.87 12.99 -8.64
N SER A 154 28.01 13.47 -9.19
CA SER A 154 28.55 14.78 -8.86
C SER A 154 27.64 15.95 -9.30
N LEU A 155 26.77 15.70 -10.27
CA LEU A 155 25.77 16.68 -10.74
C LEU A 155 24.57 16.81 -9.77
N ILE A 156 24.37 15.80 -8.92
CA ILE A 156 23.20 15.67 -8.03
C ILE A 156 23.58 15.95 -6.58
N SER A 157 24.76 15.56 -6.18
CA SER A 157 25.28 15.63 -4.82
C SER A 157 26.69 16.25 -4.82
N LYS A 158 26.97 17.12 -3.86
CA LYS A 158 28.32 17.66 -3.66
C LYS A 158 29.29 16.68 -2.97
N ILE A 159 28.75 15.60 -2.42
CA ILE A 159 29.50 14.61 -1.64
C ILE A 159 29.85 13.39 -2.51
N ASP A 160 28.93 12.97 -3.36
CA ASP A 160 29.09 11.83 -4.22
C ASP A 160 29.75 12.27 -5.55
N THR A 161 30.96 11.77 -5.85
CA THR A 161 31.73 12.17 -7.03
C THR A 161 31.86 11.03 -8.05
N GLN A 162 31.15 9.92 -7.83
CA GLN A 162 31.24 8.73 -8.66
C GLN A 162 30.21 8.73 -9.80
N THR A 163 30.53 7.99 -10.85
CA THR A 163 29.60 7.68 -11.94
C THR A 163 29.10 6.24 -11.75
N VAL A 164 27.79 6.02 -11.83
CA VAL A 164 27.15 4.73 -11.61
C VAL A 164 26.41 4.25 -12.86
N SER A 165 26.32 2.93 -13.04
CA SER A 165 25.56 2.34 -14.15
C SER A 165 24.06 2.49 -13.92
N LYS A 166 23.34 3.08 -14.90
CA LYS A 166 21.89 3.20 -14.88
C LYS A 166 21.21 1.82 -14.95
N ARG A 167 21.78 0.89 -15.74
CA ARG A 167 21.28 -0.49 -15.82
C ARG A 167 21.37 -1.22 -14.48
N HIS A 168 22.53 -1.09 -13.79
CA HIS A 168 22.69 -1.71 -12.46
C HIS A 168 21.69 -1.15 -11.45
N MET A 169 21.41 0.15 -11.47
CA MET A 169 20.34 0.73 -10.64
C MET A 169 18.97 0.16 -11.00
N ALA A 170 18.67 -0.04 -12.28
CA ALA A 170 17.42 -0.64 -12.73
C ALA A 170 17.27 -2.11 -12.24
N GLU A 171 18.37 -2.87 -12.21
CA GLU A 171 18.40 -4.25 -11.66
C GLU A 171 18.06 -4.26 -10.16
N ILE A 172 18.61 -3.33 -9.40
CA ILE A 172 18.31 -3.17 -7.96
C ILE A 172 16.82 -2.85 -7.77
N ILE A 173 16.29 -1.90 -8.54
CA ILE A 173 14.88 -1.50 -8.48
C ILE A 173 13.98 -2.69 -8.84
N GLN A 174 14.27 -3.39 -9.94
CA GLN A 174 13.51 -4.56 -10.38
C GLN A 174 13.45 -5.64 -9.31
N ALA A 175 14.59 -5.96 -8.67
CA ALA A 175 14.67 -6.98 -7.64
C ALA A 175 13.74 -6.65 -6.45
N ARG A 176 13.71 -5.39 -6.01
CA ARG A 176 12.83 -4.98 -4.90
C ARG A 176 11.36 -4.98 -5.30
N TYR A 177 11.01 -4.51 -6.48
CA TYR A 177 9.61 -4.60 -6.94
C TYR A 177 9.14 -6.03 -7.13
N HIS A 178 10.03 -6.91 -7.62
CA HIS A 178 9.73 -8.34 -7.69
C HIS A 178 9.38 -8.91 -6.30
N GLU A 179 10.16 -8.59 -5.28
CA GLU A 179 9.88 -8.99 -3.90
C GLU A 179 8.53 -8.46 -3.41
N ILE A 180 8.22 -7.17 -3.65
CA ILE A 180 6.92 -6.60 -3.28
C ILE A 180 5.77 -7.41 -3.92
N PHE A 181 5.86 -7.73 -5.22
CA PHE A 181 4.81 -8.50 -5.90
C PHE A 181 4.74 -9.96 -5.44
N VAL A 182 5.85 -10.57 -5.04
CA VAL A 182 5.84 -11.89 -4.40
C VAL A 182 5.08 -11.84 -3.07
N LEU A 183 5.36 -10.85 -2.23
CA LEU A 183 4.66 -10.65 -0.96
C LEU A 183 3.16 -10.38 -1.16
N VAL A 184 2.80 -9.59 -2.17
CA VAL A 184 1.40 -9.36 -2.55
C VAL A 184 0.73 -10.67 -2.99
N LYS A 185 1.39 -11.46 -3.83
CA LYS A 185 0.86 -12.77 -4.27
C LYS A 185 0.64 -13.71 -3.09
N ASP A 186 1.60 -13.77 -2.16
CA ASP A 186 1.49 -14.61 -0.96
C ASP A 186 0.33 -14.15 -0.05
N GLU A 187 0.09 -12.84 0.01
CA GLU A 187 -1.04 -12.29 0.76
C GLU A 187 -2.40 -12.63 0.12
N LEU A 188 -2.47 -12.60 -1.21
CA LEU A 188 -3.68 -12.96 -1.96
C LEU A 188 -3.99 -14.46 -1.96
N ALA A 189 -3.04 -15.31 -1.58
CA ALA A 189 -3.21 -16.76 -1.50
C ALA A 189 -3.78 -17.24 -0.15
N LYS A 190 -3.95 -16.34 0.83
CA LYS A 190 -4.51 -16.63 2.18
C LYS A 190 -6.03 -16.66 2.16
#